data_db168696933f10fe335730c228658faf
#
_entry.id   db168696933f10fe335730c228658faf
#
_cell.length_a   1.000
_cell.length_b   1.000
_cell.length_c   1.000
_cell.angle_alpha   90.00
_cell.angle_beta   90.00
_cell.angle_gamma   90.00
#
_symmetry.space_group_name_H-M   'P 1'
#
loop_
_entity.id
_entity.type
_entity.pdbx_description
1 polymer ?
#
loop_
_entity_poly.entity_id
_entity_poly.type
_entity_poly.pdbx_seq_one_letter_code
_entity_poly.pdbx_strand_id
1 'polypeptide(L)'
;MCIRDRCTTDSKLVVFESYQGRSYSCSPKAIYQYMLSCPKFSGYSYVWVFREINAHGSFPQNTRLVKFDSEESFYAYAQAGTWITNSRLRDFYIPKSDQKYIQCWHGTPFKKIGCDVTAAGNATSTVQEIYDEYTNEAKRISLLVSPSDFTTSKLISAFNLKSSGKENCIIQKGYPRNDALFNTDLKTVENLKNTLNIPQNKIVVLYCPTFRDNQFSGSGYTLEPAVDFDSLKDKCGSDFIILFRAHYFIANSFDFKKYSGYVLNVSEYDDINDLYLISDILITDYSSVFFDYANLKRPMLFYHYDLEEYKNKMRDFYFGTAMLPGPVIQTQEKLENELNKILQDIRKGGSGLLKYEKALNAFNKKFNPLEDGHSAERTVKEIF
;
A
#
# COMPACT_ATOMS: atom_id res chain seq x y z
N MET A 1 28.66 13.28 -21.38
CA MET A 1 28.26 11.87 -21.42
C MET A 1 27.58 11.53 -20.10
N CYS A 2 26.34 11.03 -20.15
CA CYS A 2 25.50 10.75 -18.95
C CYS A 2 26.13 9.61 -18.11
N ILE A 3 25.92 9.59 -16.78
CA ILE A 3 26.34 8.49 -15.89
C ILE A 3 25.86 7.15 -16.43
N ARG A 4 24.60 7.07 -16.88
CA ARG A 4 24.00 5.87 -17.48
C ARG A 4 24.87 5.24 -18.57
N ASP A 5 25.38 6.06 -19.50
CA ASP A 5 26.06 5.59 -20.71
C ASP A 5 27.53 5.21 -20.45
N ARG A 6 28.08 5.59 -19.29
CA ARG A 6 29.47 5.26 -18.88
C ARG A 6 29.57 3.97 -18.07
N CYS A 7 28.46 3.48 -17.52
CA CYS A 7 28.44 2.30 -16.68
C CYS A 7 28.14 1.04 -17.49
N THR A 8 28.85 -0.05 -17.21
CA THR A 8 28.47 -1.39 -17.65
C THR A 8 27.36 -1.94 -16.78
N THR A 9 26.47 -2.75 -17.35
CA THR A 9 25.38 -3.39 -16.61
C THR A 9 25.86 -4.68 -15.96
N ASP A 10 25.58 -4.86 -14.69
CA ASP A 10 25.77 -6.11 -13.95
C ASP A 10 24.40 -6.81 -13.85
N SER A 11 24.26 -7.94 -14.53
CA SER A 11 23.01 -8.72 -14.56
C SER A 11 22.62 -9.33 -13.21
N LYS A 12 23.54 -9.39 -12.24
CA LYS A 12 23.33 -9.91 -10.89
C LYS A 12 23.14 -8.81 -9.84
N LEU A 13 23.20 -7.55 -10.24
CA LEU A 13 22.90 -6.43 -9.36
C LEU A 13 21.43 -6.04 -9.50
N VAL A 14 20.69 -5.99 -8.38
CA VAL A 14 19.29 -5.59 -8.33
C VAL A 14 19.11 -4.36 -7.45
N VAL A 15 18.45 -3.32 -7.96
CA VAL A 15 18.07 -2.13 -7.20
C VAL A 15 16.62 -2.26 -6.75
N PHE A 16 16.39 -1.99 -5.47
CA PHE A 16 15.05 -1.92 -4.85
C PHE A 16 14.75 -0.52 -4.34
N GLU A 17 13.52 -0.08 -4.55
CA GLU A 17 13.00 1.18 -4.03
C GLU A 17 11.52 1.04 -3.70
N SER A 18 11.11 1.49 -2.52
CA SER A 18 9.70 1.57 -2.14
C SER A 18 9.30 3.01 -1.81
N TYR A 19 8.17 3.45 -2.38
CA TYR A 19 7.60 4.79 -2.15
C TYR A 19 8.61 5.92 -2.29
N GLN A 20 9.43 5.88 -3.34
CA GLN A 20 10.51 6.85 -3.60
C GLN A 20 11.50 6.95 -2.42
N GLY A 21 11.92 5.81 -1.91
CA GLY A 21 12.91 5.68 -0.84
C GLY A 21 12.40 6.00 0.57
N ARG A 22 11.08 6.08 0.78
CA ARG A 22 10.51 6.44 2.09
C ARG A 22 10.40 5.27 3.06
N SER A 23 10.32 4.02 2.59
CA SER A 23 10.06 2.89 3.48
C SER A 23 10.70 1.59 3.00
N TYR A 24 10.95 0.69 3.93
CA TYR A 24 11.31 -0.70 3.67
C TYR A 24 10.05 -1.56 3.74
N SER A 25 9.30 -1.64 2.64
CA SER A 25 7.97 -2.26 2.65
C SER A 25 7.49 -2.69 1.27
N CYS A 26 6.27 -3.17 1.20
CA CYS A 26 5.53 -3.47 -0.02
C CYS A 26 6.15 -4.59 -0.86
N SER A 27 5.75 -4.71 -2.14
CA SER A 27 6.20 -5.76 -3.04
C SER A 27 7.71 -5.79 -3.28
N PRO A 28 8.44 -4.66 -3.37
CA PRO A 28 9.90 -4.70 -3.44
C PRO A 28 10.54 -5.41 -2.24
N LYS A 29 10.06 -5.16 -1.00
CA LYS A 29 10.53 -5.88 0.20
C LYS A 29 10.26 -7.38 0.11
N ALA A 30 9.06 -7.77 -0.27
CA ALA A 30 8.69 -9.18 -0.35
C ALA A 30 9.51 -9.93 -1.41
N ILE A 31 9.74 -9.32 -2.58
CA ILE A 31 10.61 -9.88 -3.62
C ILE A 31 12.05 -10.00 -3.13
N TYR A 32 12.58 -8.96 -2.50
CA TYR A 32 13.93 -8.96 -1.93
C TYR A 32 14.10 -10.07 -0.88
N GLN A 33 13.18 -10.21 0.06
CA GLN A 33 13.20 -11.25 1.09
C GLN A 33 13.15 -12.66 0.49
N TYR A 34 12.30 -12.86 -0.53
CA TYR A 34 12.27 -14.12 -1.26
C TYR A 34 13.60 -14.40 -1.95
N MET A 35 14.22 -13.43 -2.63
CA MET A 35 15.52 -13.61 -3.29
C MET A 35 16.63 -13.94 -2.29
N LEU A 36 16.63 -13.33 -1.10
CA LEU A 36 17.58 -13.64 -0.04
C LEU A 36 17.46 -15.09 0.47
N SER A 37 16.24 -15.61 0.54
CA SER A 37 16.00 -16.98 1.04
C SER A 37 16.20 -18.06 -0.03
N CYS A 38 16.26 -17.71 -1.31
CA CYS A 38 16.34 -18.66 -2.41
C CYS A 38 17.80 -18.88 -2.87
N PRO A 39 18.34 -20.12 -2.79
CA PRO A 39 19.73 -20.43 -3.15
C PRO A 39 20.13 -20.03 -4.56
N LYS A 40 19.18 -19.98 -5.51
CA LYS A 40 19.40 -19.50 -6.89
C LYS A 40 20.06 -18.12 -6.95
N PHE A 41 19.78 -17.28 -5.95
CA PHE A 41 20.23 -15.88 -5.91
C PHE A 41 21.44 -15.64 -4.98
N SER A 42 22.13 -16.70 -4.51
CA SER A 42 23.29 -16.58 -3.59
C SER A 42 24.46 -15.74 -4.18
N GLY A 43 24.56 -15.65 -5.50
CA GLY A 43 25.57 -14.83 -6.18
C GLY A 43 25.09 -13.44 -6.59
N TYR A 44 23.93 -12.99 -6.12
CA TYR A 44 23.39 -11.68 -6.42
C TYR A 44 23.80 -10.64 -5.38
N SER A 45 23.92 -9.40 -5.81
CA SER A 45 24.11 -8.21 -4.98
C SER A 45 22.90 -7.30 -5.07
N TYR A 46 22.59 -6.62 -3.97
CA TYR A 46 21.41 -5.81 -3.86
C TYR A 46 21.75 -4.38 -3.47
N VAL A 47 20.94 -3.43 -3.94
CA VAL A 47 20.98 -2.04 -3.51
C VAL A 47 19.58 -1.62 -3.11
N TRP A 48 19.44 -1.10 -1.89
CA TRP A 48 18.23 -0.41 -1.47
C TRP A 48 18.44 1.10 -1.49
N VAL A 49 17.49 1.80 -2.10
CA VAL A 49 17.48 3.26 -2.18
C VAL A 49 16.55 3.80 -1.09
N PHE A 50 17.10 4.62 -0.17
CA PHE A 50 16.36 5.22 0.93
C PHE A 50 16.57 6.73 1.02
N ARG A 51 15.56 7.47 1.48
CA ARG A 51 15.72 8.87 1.87
C ARG A 51 16.53 9.01 3.15
N GLU A 52 16.22 8.15 4.14
CA GLU A 52 16.89 8.08 5.44
C GLU A 52 17.51 6.69 5.63
N ILE A 53 18.80 6.56 5.35
CA ILE A 53 19.50 5.27 5.32
C ILE A 53 19.44 4.55 6.67
N ASN A 54 19.56 5.28 7.77
CA ASN A 54 19.68 4.71 9.13
C ASN A 54 18.32 4.34 9.76
N ALA A 55 17.20 4.59 9.09
CA ALA A 55 15.86 4.39 9.65
C ALA A 55 15.36 2.93 9.56
N HIS A 56 16.02 2.05 8.78
CA HIS A 56 15.41 0.79 8.33
C HIS A 56 16.14 -0.48 8.84
N GLY A 57 16.93 -0.38 9.91
CA GLY A 57 17.61 -1.52 10.54
C GLY A 57 18.85 -2.01 9.78
N SER A 58 19.24 -3.27 10.01
CA SER A 58 20.42 -3.88 9.42
C SER A 58 20.08 -4.76 8.21
N PHE A 59 20.97 -4.76 7.21
CA PHE A 59 20.84 -5.57 6.02
C PHE A 59 22.00 -6.56 5.88
N PRO A 60 21.83 -7.66 5.13
CA PRO A 60 22.91 -8.61 4.84
C PRO A 60 24.09 -7.93 4.11
N GLN A 61 25.28 -8.54 4.22
CA GLN A 61 26.53 -8.00 3.67
C GLN A 61 26.50 -7.80 2.14
N ASN A 62 25.72 -8.59 1.42
CA ASN A 62 25.53 -8.45 -0.04
C ASN A 62 24.50 -7.37 -0.43
N THR A 63 24.06 -6.57 0.53
CA THR A 63 23.09 -5.48 0.33
C THR A 63 23.71 -4.14 0.72
N ARG A 64 23.81 -3.23 -0.23
CA ARG A 64 24.26 -1.86 -0.03
C ARG A 64 23.06 -0.92 0.08
N LEU A 65 23.15 0.07 0.97
CA LEU A 65 22.16 1.14 1.10
C LEU A 65 22.71 2.40 0.46
N VAL A 66 21.88 3.10 -0.33
CA VAL A 66 22.25 4.37 -0.97
C VAL A 66 21.16 5.41 -0.72
N LYS A 67 21.57 6.67 -0.62
CA LYS A 67 20.65 7.78 -0.40
C LYS A 67 19.88 8.10 -1.69
N PHE A 68 18.56 8.27 -1.56
CA PHE A 68 17.70 8.71 -2.66
C PHE A 68 18.18 10.04 -3.25
N ASP A 69 18.17 10.16 -4.58
CA ASP A 69 18.66 11.33 -5.33
C ASP A 69 20.16 11.67 -5.09
N SER A 70 20.96 10.72 -4.65
CA SER A 70 22.41 10.88 -4.55
C SER A 70 23.12 10.39 -5.81
N GLU A 71 24.37 10.77 -5.95
CA GLU A 71 25.22 10.28 -7.03
C GLU A 71 25.36 8.74 -6.98
N GLU A 72 25.46 8.17 -5.78
CA GLU A 72 25.52 6.72 -5.56
C GLU A 72 24.24 6.02 -6.06
N SER A 73 23.08 6.64 -5.87
CA SER A 73 21.81 6.08 -6.39
C SER A 73 21.77 6.10 -7.91
N PHE A 74 22.27 7.16 -8.55
CA PHE A 74 22.35 7.22 -10.01
C PHE A 74 23.30 6.15 -10.58
N TYR A 75 24.45 5.92 -9.94
CA TYR A 75 25.33 4.80 -10.30
C TYR A 75 24.67 3.45 -10.09
N ALA A 76 23.96 3.26 -8.98
CA ALA A 76 23.26 2.00 -8.71
C ALA A 76 22.26 1.66 -9.82
N TYR A 77 21.40 2.61 -10.19
CA TYR A 77 20.45 2.43 -11.30
C TYR A 77 21.15 2.22 -12.65
N ALA A 78 22.26 2.91 -12.90
CA ALA A 78 23.02 2.78 -14.15
C ALA A 78 23.72 1.42 -14.31
N GLN A 79 24.10 0.78 -13.19
CA GLN A 79 24.82 -0.50 -13.16
C GLN A 79 23.92 -1.72 -13.00
N ALA A 80 22.77 -1.59 -12.32
CA ALA A 80 21.91 -2.73 -12.01
C ALA A 80 21.23 -3.31 -13.26
N GLY A 81 21.28 -4.64 -13.40
CA GLY A 81 20.54 -5.35 -14.44
C GLY A 81 19.01 -5.34 -14.23
N THR A 82 18.56 -5.18 -12.99
CA THR A 82 17.12 -5.15 -12.67
C THR A 82 16.80 -4.07 -11.64
N TRP A 83 15.75 -3.30 -11.91
CA TRP A 83 15.18 -2.30 -11.02
C TRP A 83 13.80 -2.78 -10.55
N ILE A 84 13.53 -2.77 -9.27
CA ILE A 84 12.25 -3.21 -8.70
C ILE A 84 11.70 -2.10 -7.81
N THR A 85 10.59 -1.49 -8.25
CA THR A 85 9.96 -0.36 -7.56
C THR A 85 8.46 -0.52 -7.46
N ASN A 86 7.82 0.25 -6.56
CA ASN A 86 6.37 0.30 -6.43
C ASN A 86 5.78 1.69 -6.70
N SER A 87 6.62 2.64 -7.05
CA SER A 87 6.24 4.02 -7.39
C SER A 87 6.88 4.40 -8.71
N ARG A 88 6.29 5.37 -9.41
CA ARG A 88 6.89 5.90 -10.64
C ARG A 88 8.25 6.53 -10.35
N LEU A 89 9.21 6.22 -11.20
CA LEU A 89 10.53 6.84 -11.17
C LEU A 89 10.50 8.20 -11.88
N ARG A 90 11.44 9.07 -11.54
CA ARG A 90 11.61 10.34 -12.25
C ARG A 90 11.97 10.08 -13.72
N ASP A 91 11.61 10.99 -14.62
CA ASP A 91 11.69 10.81 -16.08
C ASP A 91 13.11 10.60 -16.61
N PHE A 92 14.13 11.07 -15.89
CA PHE A 92 15.51 10.86 -16.29
C PHE A 92 16.05 9.45 -15.98
N TYR A 93 15.34 8.62 -15.18
CA TYR A 93 15.69 7.21 -15.04
C TYR A 93 15.18 6.41 -16.25
N ILE A 94 16.05 6.25 -17.24
CA ILE A 94 15.74 5.52 -18.48
C ILE A 94 16.58 4.25 -18.49
N PRO A 95 15.97 3.04 -18.42
CA PRO A 95 16.73 1.79 -18.47
C PRO A 95 17.43 1.62 -19.82
N LYS A 96 18.59 0.97 -19.82
CA LYS A 96 19.26 0.50 -21.03
C LYS A 96 18.54 -0.72 -21.59
N SER A 97 18.86 -1.13 -22.82
CA SER A 97 18.25 -2.27 -23.49
C SER A 97 18.52 -3.61 -22.79
N ASP A 98 19.60 -3.70 -22.03
CA ASP A 98 20.01 -4.86 -21.23
C ASP A 98 19.57 -4.79 -19.75
N GLN A 99 18.80 -3.77 -19.38
CA GLN A 99 18.23 -3.61 -18.04
C GLN A 99 16.73 -3.89 -18.04
N LYS A 100 16.23 -4.47 -16.94
CA LYS A 100 14.79 -4.68 -16.70
C LYS A 100 14.28 -3.70 -15.64
N TYR A 101 13.20 -2.99 -15.96
CA TYR A 101 12.46 -2.16 -15.00
C TYR A 101 11.15 -2.85 -14.63
N ILE A 102 11.05 -3.28 -13.39
CA ILE A 102 9.89 -3.98 -12.82
C ILE A 102 9.09 -2.99 -11.96
N GLN A 103 7.89 -2.69 -12.39
CA GLN A 103 6.96 -1.85 -11.63
C GLN A 103 5.98 -2.74 -10.89
N CYS A 104 6.04 -2.75 -9.54
CA CYS A 104 5.14 -3.55 -8.71
C CYS A 104 3.81 -2.86 -8.45
N TRP A 105 3.73 -1.55 -8.68
CA TRP A 105 2.65 -0.70 -8.20
C TRP A 105 2.40 -0.88 -6.70
N HIS A 106 1.42 -0.19 -6.13
CA HIS A 106 1.25 -0.15 -4.67
C HIS A 106 -0.20 -0.33 -4.22
N GLY A 107 -1.08 -0.85 -5.06
CA GLY A 107 -2.45 -1.19 -4.67
C GLY A 107 -3.38 -1.42 -5.86
N THR A 108 -4.41 -2.23 -5.62
CA THR A 108 -5.56 -2.36 -6.51
C THR A 108 -6.29 -1.02 -6.53
N PRO A 109 -6.52 -0.40 -7.70
CA PRO A 109 -7.08 0.94 -7.74
C PRO A 109 -8.59 0.92 -7.49
N PHE A 110 -9.03 1.56 -6.41
CA PHE A 110 -10.43 1.89 -6.18
C PHE A 110 -10.80 3.19 -6.91
N LYS A 111 -9.96 4.20 -6.77
CA LYS A 111 -10.08 5.51 -7.45
C LYS A 111 -9.48 5.43 -8.84
N LYS A 112 -10.02 6.20 -9.80
CA LYS A 112 -9.39 6.36 -11.11
C LYS A 112 -7.99 6.95 -10.96
N ILE A 113 -7.04 6.41 -11.70
CA ILE A 113 -5.62 6.78 -11.67
C ILE A 113 -5.11 7.01 -13.10
N GLY A 114 -3.99 7.71 -13.22
CA GLY A 114 -3.29 7.90 -14.49
C GLY A 114 -4.18 8.46 -15.59
N CYS A 115 -4.14 7.84 -16.76
CA CYS A 115 -4.88 8.26 -17.94
C CYS A 115 -6.42 8.13 -17.82
N ASP A 116 -6.93 7.45 -16.78
CA ASP A 116 -8.36 7.33 -16.54
C ASP A 116 -8.92 8.49 -15.69
N VAL A 117 -8.06 9.40 -15.22
CA VAL A 117 -8.47 10.60 -14.47
C VAL A 117 -9.11 11.60 -15.42
N THR A 118 -10.36 12.00 -15.13
CA THR A 118 -11.14 12.95 -15.95
C THR A 118 -11.21 14.35 -15.34
N ALA A 119 -10.90 14.49 -14.05
CA ALA A 119 -10.82 15.75 -13.34
C ALA A 119 -9.61 15.73 -12.41
N ALA A 120 -8.74 16.73 -12.50
CA ALA A 120 -7.64 16.90 -11.56
C ALA A 120 -8.21 17.44 -10.25
N GLY A 121 -8.37 16.55 -9.25
CA GLY A 121 -8.85 16.90 -7.91
C GLY A 121 -7.81 17.57 -7.02
N ASN A 122 -6.59 17.77 -7.51
CA ASN A 122 -5.50 18.40 -6.77
C ASN A 122 -5.01 19.67 -7.48
N ALA A 123 -4.57 20.64 -6.70
CA ALA A 123 -4.05 21.93 -7.20
C ALA A 123 -2.65 21.83 -7.85
N THR A 124 -2.02 20.64 -7.92
CA THR A 124 -0.60 20.47 -8.27
C THR A 124 -0.33 19.92 -9.66
N SER A 125 -1.33 19.30 -10.33
CA SER A 125 -1.14 18.73 -11.67
C SER A 125 -2.42 18.80 -12.49
N THR A 126 -2.30 19.12 -13.75
CA THR A 126 -3.40 19.05 -14.73
C THR A 126 -3.67 17.59 -15.14
N VAL A 127 -4.85 17.34 -15.71
CA VAL A 127 -5.20 16.03 -16.30
C VAL A 127 -4.18 15.63 -17.37
N GLN A 128 -3.72 16.59 -18.19
CA GLN A 128 -2.75 16.34 -19.26
C GLN A 128 -1.37 15.95 -18.69
N GLU A 129 -0.90 16.65 -17.67
CA GLU A 129 0.37 16.29 -17.00
C GLU A 129 0.32 14.88 -16.40
N ILE A 130 -0.79 14.53 -15.73
CA ILE A 130 -1.00 13.16 -15.20
C ILE A 130 -0.98 12.14 -16.34
N TYR A 131 -1.66 12.41 -17.46
CA TYR A 131 -1.70 11.56 -18.63
C TYR A 131 -0.28 11.32 -19.20
N ASP A 132 0.48 12.41 -19.36
CA ASP A 132 1.83 12.36 -19.93
C ASP A 132 2.80 11.61 -19.01
N GLU A 133 2.74 11.84 -17.71
CA GLU A 133 3.55 11.15 -16.70
C GLU A 133 3.33 9.63 -16.73
N TYR A 134 2.07 9.17 -16.77
CA TYR A 134 1.77 7.74 -16.79
C TYR A 134 2.13 7.09 -18.12
N THR A 135 1.88 7.79 -19.24
CA THR A 135 2.27 7.31 -20.58
C THR A 135 3.79 7.23 -20.72
N ASN A 136 4.54 8.21 -20.19
CA ASN A 136 6.02 8.16 -20.22
C ASN A 136 6.58 7.07 -19.31
N GLU A 137 5.98 6.85 -18.15
CA GLU A 137 6.32 5.72 -17.28
C GLU A 137 6.15 4.38 -18.01
N ALA A 138 5.00 4.19 -18.67
CA ALA A 138 4.69 2.96 -19.42
C ALA A 138 5.75 2.57 -20.44
N LYS A 139 6.35 3.55 -21.16
CA LYS A 139 7.39 3.32 -22.16
C LYS A 139 8.63 2.66 -21.58
N ARG A 140 8.93 2.90 -20.30
CA ARG A 140 10.14 2.45 -19.60
C ARG A 140 9.96 1.09 -18.92
N ILE A 141 8.75 0.71 -18.56
CA ILE A 141 8.44 -0.52 -17.84
C ILE A 141 8.74 -1.75 -18.70
N SER A 142 9.48 -2.70 -18.14
CA SER A 142 9.68 -4.03 -18.72
C SER A 142 8.54 -4.98 -18.28
N LEU A 143 8.21 -4.99 -16.98
CA LEU A 143 7.13 -5.79 -16.41
C LEU A 143 6.34 -4.98 -15.38
N LEU A 144 5.01 -5.15 -15.35
CA LEU A 144 4.08 -4.51 -14.42
C LEU A 144 3.27 -5.57 -13.69
N VAL A 145 3.36 -5.60 -12.36
CA VAL A 145 2.72 -6.62 -11.51
C VAL A 145 1.24 -6.32 -11.30
N SER A 146 0.41 -7.36 -11.41
CA SER A 146 -1.04 -7.30 -11.19
C SER A 146 -1.55 -8.51 -10.40
N PRO A 147 -2.55 -8.34 -9.49
CA PRO A 147 -3.12 -9.42 -8.71
C PRO A 147 -4.37 -10.06 -9.34
N SER A 148 -4.99 -9.45 -10.35
CA SER A 148 -6.30 -9.90 -10.87
C SER A 148 -6.63 -9.31 -12.24
N ASP A 149 -7.60 -9.90 -12.94
CA ASP A 149 -8.14 -9.39 -14.21
C ASP A 149 -8.66 -7.96 -14.07
N PHE A 150 -9.31 -7.64 -12.95
CA PHE A 150 -9.78 -6.29 -12.67
C PHE A 150 -8.61 -5.30 -12.68
N THR A 151 -7.59 -5.55 -11.87
CA THR A 151 -6.43 -4.67 -11.78
C THR A 151 -5.68 -4.60 -13.10
N THR A 152 -5.48 -5.74 -13.78
CA THR A 152 -4.86 -5.79 -15.11
C THR A 152 -5.57 -4.85 -16.07
N SER A 153 -6.92 -4.96 -16.18
CA SER A 153 -7.69 -4.10 -17.07
C SER A 153 -7.53 -2.59 -16.75
N LYS A 154 -7.45 -2.25 -15.45
CA LYS A 154 -7.29 -0.84 -15.03
C LYS A 154 -5.87 -0.33 -15.22
N LEU A 155 -4.86 -1.16 -15.01
CA LEU A 155 -3.47 -0.78 -15.28
C LEU A 155 -3.22 -0.58 -16.79
N ILE A 156 -3.83 -1.41 -17.66
CA ILE A 156 -3.75 -1.22 -19.13
C ILE A 156 -4.26 0.16 -19.54
N SER A 157 -5.42 0.59 -19.03
CA SER A 157 -5.99 1.90 -19.37
C SER A 157 -5.24 3.04 -18.67
N ALA A 158 -5.02 2.92 -17.37
CA ALA A 158 -4.39 3.97 -16.56
C ALA A 158 -2.95 4.32 -16.98
N PHE A 159 -2.18 3.33 -17.43
CA PHE A 159 -0.82 3.53 -17.93
C PHE A 159 -0.76 3.70 -19.46
N ASN A 160 -1.91 3.76 -20.14
CA ASN A 160 -1.97 3.85 -21.60
C ASN A 160 -1.09 2.80 -22.30
N LEU A 161 -1.06 1.57 -21.75
CA LEU A 161 -0.17 0.50 -22.20
C LEU A 161 -0.45 0.11 -23.66
N LYS A 162 -1.71 0.14 -24.06
CA LYS A 162 -2.13 -0.20 -25.44
C LYS A 162 -1.49 0.73 -26.47
N SER A 163 -1.62 2.04 -26.27
CA SER A 163 -1.03 3.04 -27.18
C SER A 163 0.49 3.04 -27.14
N SER A 164 1.07 2.57 -26.03
CA SER A 164 2.53 2.44 -25.86
C SER A 164 3.11 1.13 -26.38
N GLY A 165 2.28 0.20 -26.93
CA GLY A 165 2.70 -1.11 -27.38
C GLY A 165 3.21 -2.02 -26.25
N LYS A 166 2.74 -1.80 -25.01
CA LYS A 166 3.21 -2.45 -23.78
C LYS A 166 2.16 -3.32 -23.10
N GLU A 167 1.10 -3.73 -23.78
CA GLU A 167 0.02 -4.56 -23.20
C GLU A 167 0.54 -5.87 -22.60
N ASN A 168 1.57 -6.46 -23.23
CA ASN A 168 2.17 -7.72 -22.80
C ASN A 168 3.16 -7.58 -21.64
N CYS A 169 3.37 -6.37 -21.09
CA CYS A 169 4.28 -6.20 -19.95
C CYS A 169 3.64 -6.58 -18.61
N ILE A 170 2.32 -6.83 -18.55
CA ILE A 170 1.66 -7.17 -17.30
C ILE A 170 1.90 -8.64 -16.94
N ILE A 171 2.37 -8.86 -15.73
CA ILE A 171 2.47 -10.18 -15.10
C ILE A 171 1.41 -10.30 -14.01
N GLN A 172 0.41 -11.14 -14.26
CA GLN A 172 -0.70 -11.35 -13.32
C GLN A 172 -0.39 -12.54 -12.42
N LYS A 173 0.27 -12.28 -11.27
CA LYS A 173 0.80 -13.31 -10.36
C LYS A 173 0.44 -13.10 -8.88
N GLY A 174 -0.44 -12.16 -8.56
CA GLY A 174 -0.69 -11.68 -7.21
C GLY A 174 0.25 -10.52 -6.82
N TYR A 175 0.01 -9.91 -5.67
CA TYR A 175 0.90 -8.89 -5.12
C TYR A 175 1.90 -9.53 -4.13
N PRO A 176 3.22 -9.50 -4.42
CA PRO A 176 4.24 -10.08 -3.53
C PRO A 176 4.12 -9.64 -2.06
N ARG A 177 3.74 -8.37 -1.81
CA ARG A 177 3.56 -7.85 -0.45
C ARG A 177 2.54 -8.61 0.37
N ASN A 178 1.51 -9.18 -0.27
CA ASN A 178 0.43 -9.88 0.42
C ASN A 178 0.81 -11.28 0.90
N ASP A 179 1.96 -11.83 0.46
CA ASP A 179 2.42 -13.14 0.92
C ASP A 179 2.57 -13.20 2.44
N ALA A 180 2.97 -12.09 3.09
CA ALA A 180 3.07 -12.00 4.53
C ALA A 180 1.73 -12.25 5.24
N LEU A 181 0.58 -11.90 4.62
CA LEU A 181 -0.75 -12.08 5.20
C LEU A 181 -1.16 -13.55 5.30
N PHE A 182 -0.51 -14.45 4.55
CA PHE A 182 -0.78 -15.89 4.52
C PHE A 182 0.28 -16.70 5.27
N ASN A 183 1.51 -16.19 5.33
CA ASN A 183 2.69 -16.96 5.79
C ASN A 183 3.17 -16.56 7.19
N THR A 184 2.54 -15.58 7.85
CA THR A 184 2.96 -15.11 9.17
C THR A 184 2.39 -15.99 10.28
N ASP A 185 3.24 -16.43 11.21
CA ASP A 185 2.87 -17.22 12.37
C ASP A 185 2.36 -16.35 13.55
N LEU A 186 1.70 -16.99 14.50
CA LEU A 186 1.14 -16.31 15.68
C LEU A 186 2.22 -15.63 16.53
N LYS A 187 3.41 -16.22 16.64
CA LYS A 187 4.51 -15.64 17.41
C LYS A 187 4.99 -14.31 16.81
N THR A 188 5.01 -14.21 15.50
CA THR A 188 5.34 -12.96 14.81
C THR A 188 4.27 -11.91 15.09
N VAL A 189 2.99 -12.27 15.06
CA VAL A 189 1.88 -11.35 15.41
C VAL A 189 2.00 -10.87 16.86
N GLU A 190 2.29 -11.77 17.82
CA GLU A 190 2.54 -11.40 19.21
C GLU A 190 3.72 -10.44 19.38
N ASN A 191 4.83 -10.70 18.67
CA ASN A 191 6.01 -9.84 18.68
C ASN A 191 5.71 -8.43 18.11
N LEU A 192 4.92 -8.35 17.03
CA LEU A 192 4.48 -7.06 16.45
C LEU A 192 3.64 -6.27 17.46
N LYS A 193 2.68 -6.91 18.15
CA LYS A 193 1.91 -6.25 19.21
C LYS A 193 2.82 -5.76 20.34
N ASN A 194 3.79 -6.58 20.77
CA ASN A 194 4.76 -6.21 21.82
C ASN A 194 5.62 -5.00 21.40
N THR A 195 6.10 -4.97 20.16
CA THR A 195 6.90 -3.84 19.61
C THR A 195 6.13 -2.53 19.66
N LEU A 196 4.82 -2.59 19.45
CA LEU A 196 3.92 -1.43 19.50
C LEU A 196 3.33 -1.19 20.90
N ASN A 197 3.75 -1.94 21.93
CA ASN A 197 3.22 -1.90 23.30
C ASN A 197 1.69 -2.11 23.35
N ILE A 198 1.16 -2.99 22.49
CA ILE A 198 -0.26 -3.34 22.45
C ILE A 198 -0.49 -4.58 23.32
N PRO A 199 -1.34 -4.52 24.36
CA PRO A 199 -1.67 -5.70 25.16
C PRO A 199 -2.29 -6.82 24.31
N GLN A 200 -1.87 -8.07 24.51
CA GLN A 200 -2.30 -9.21 23.69
C GLN A 200 -3.81 -9.45 23.69
N ASN A 201 -4.47 -9.13 24.80
CA ASN A 201 -5.92 -9.31 25.00
C ASN A 201 -6.79 -8.17 24.43
N LYS A 202 -6.18 -7.12 23.85
CA LYS A 202 -6.94 -6.03 23.25
C LYS A 202 -7.35 -6.38 21.82
N ILE A 203 -8.60 -6.07 21.48
CA ILE A 203 -9.05 -6.03 20.09
C ILE A 203 -8.40 -4.82 19.43
N VAL A 204 -7.88 -4.99 18.24
CA VAL A 204 -7.17 -3.93 17.52
C VAL A 204 -8.02 -3.45 16.33
N VAL A 205 -8.33 -2.16 16.31
CA VAL A 205 -9.05 -1.49 15.22
C VAL A 205 -8.06 -0.63 14.44
N LEU A 206 -7.80 -0.96 13.19
CA LEU A 206 -6.99 -0.13 12.31
C LEU A 206 -7.87 0.91 11.62
N TYR A 207 -7.60 2.19 11.85
CA TYR A 207 -8.29 3.29 11.18
C TYR A 207 -7.37 3.96 10.15
N CYS A 208 -7.71 3.80 8.87
CA CYS A 208 -6.95 4.31 7.73
C CYS A 208 -7.78 5.31 6.92
N PRO A 209 -7.91 6.58 7.35
CA PRO A 209 -8.60 7.60 6.57
C PRO A 209 -7.78 8.01 5.35
N THR A 210 -8.47 8.31 4.23
CA THR A 210 -7.86 8.95 3.07
C THR A 210 -7.64 10.44 3.35
N PHE A 211 -6.51 10.93 2.91
CA PHE A 211 -6.20 12.35 2.90
C PHE A 211 -7.20 13.14 2.02
N ARG A 212 -7.50 14.38 2.45
CA ARG A 212 -8.33 15.34 1.70
C ARG A 212 -7.46 16.47 1.18
N ASP A 213 -7.30 16.54 -0.14
CA ASP A 213 -6.47 17.55 -0.82
C ASP A 213 -6.95 18.99 -0.56
N ASN A 214 -8.23 19.17 -0.17
CA ASN A 214 -8.83 20.48 0.14
C ASN A 214 -8.62 20.97 1.58
N GLN A 215 -7.96 20.20 2.45
CA GLN A 215 -7.66 20.57 3.84
C GLN A 215 -6.29 21.25 3.99
N PHE A 216 -5.76 21.84 2.92
CA PHE A 216 -4.55 22.64 2.95
C PHE A 216 -4.89 24.09 3.31
N SER A 217 -4.36 24.59 4.44
CA SER A 217 -4.32 26.00 4.80
C SER A 217 -2.93 26.57 4.61
N GLY A 218 -2.77 27.89 4.44
CA GLY A 218 -1.47 28.56 4.27
C GLY A 218 -0.47 28.32 5.43
N SER A 219 -0.92 27.73 6.54
CA SER A 219 -0.12 27.27 7.69
C SER A 219 0.20 25.77 7.70
N GLY A 220 -0.18 25.04 6.65
CA GLY A 220 0.00 23.58 6.55
C GLY A 220 -1.32 22.81 6.51
N TYR A 221 -1.21 21.48 6.49
CA TYR A 221 -2.38 20.60 6.56
C TYR A 221 -2.88 20.50 7.99
N THR A 222 -4.16 20.74 8.21
CA THR A 222 -4.85 20.48 9.49
C THR A 222 -5.71 19.24 9.33
N LEU A 223 -5.51 18.22 10.17
CA LEU A 223 -6.39 17.06 10.24
C LEU A 223 -7.19 17.15 11.53
N GLU A 224 -8.50 17.28 11.37
CA GLU A 224 -9.44 16.79 12.38
C GLU A 224 -9.90 15.41 11.93
N PRO A 225 -9.65 14.33 12.70
CA PRO A 225 -10.19 13.03 12.38
C PRO A 225 -11.71 13.11 12.30
N ALA A 226 -12.29 12.55 11.22
CA ALA A 226 -13.75 12.52 11.06
C ALA A 226 -14.44 11.63 12.11
N VAL A 227 -13.66 10.85 12.86
CA VAL A 227 -14.11 9.96 13.93
C VAL A 227 -13.93 10.65 15.28
N ASP A 228 -15.02 10.77 16.02
CA ASP A 228 -15.01 11.17 17.43
C ASP A 228 -14.58 9.97 18.29
N PHE A 229 -13.32 10.00 18.76
CA PHE A 229 -12.75 8.93 19.57
C PHE A 229 -13.32 8.87 20.99
N ASP A 230 -13.74 10.00 21.57
CA ASP A 230 -14.34 10.05 22.89
C ASP A 230 -15.72 9.36 22.86
N SER A 231 -16.54 9.70 21.87
CA SER A 231 -17.84 9.07 21.66
C SER A 231 -17.72 7.56 21.36
N LEU A 232 -16.72 7.13 20.56
CA LEU A 232 -16.46 5.71 20.34
C LEU A 232 -16.12 4.97 21.64
N LYS A 233 -15.27 5.56 22.48
CA LYS A 233 -14.88 4.98 23.76
C LYS A 233 -16.06 4.82 24.69
N ASP A 234 -16.90 5.85 24.79
CA ASP A 234 -18.08 5.85 25.67
C ASP A 234 -19.12 4.79 25.24
N LYS A 235 -19.35 4.63 23.93
CA LYS A 235 -20.35 3.70 23.41
C LYS A 235 -19.86 2.27 23.23
N CYS A 236 -18.61 2.07 22.86
CA CYS A 236 -18.07 0.76 22.51
C CYS A 236 -17.21 0.13 23.61
N GLY A 237 -16.84 0.91 24.65
CA GLY A 237 -15.98 0.47 25.76
C GLY A 237 -14.50 0.74 25.49
N SER A 238 -13.64 0.29 26.43
CA SER A 238 -12.20 0.56 26.43
C SER A 238 -11.32 -0.68 26.27
N ASP A 239 -11.90 -1.82 25.90
CA ASP A 239 -11.18 -3.10 25.75
C ASP A 239 -10.59 -3.30 24.36
N PHE A 240 -10.67 -2.30 23.49
CA PHE A 240 -10.00 -2.25 22.19
C PHE A 240 -9.05 -1.05 22.11
N ILE A 241 -8.16 -1.07 21.12
CA ILE A 241 -7.23 0.01 20.80
C ILE A 241 -7.37 0.38 19.33
N ILE A 242 -7.27 1.67 19.02
CA ILE A 242 -7.29 2.18 17.65
C ILE A 242 -5.87 2.46 17.19
N LEU A 243 -5.46 1.84 16.09
CA LEU A 243 -4.26 2.19 15.35
C LEU A 243 -4.65 3.21 14.28
N PHE A 244 -4.25 4.46 14.48
CA PHE A 244 -4.51 5.53 13.54
C PHE A 244 -3.38 5.61 12.52
N ARG A 245 -3.69 5.41 11.23
CA ARG A 245 -2.75 5.52 10.13
C ARG A 245 -3.27 6.44 9.05
N ALA A 246 -2.82 7.68 9.04
CA ALA A 246 -3.06 8.66 8.00
C ALA A 246 -1.81 8.91 7.14
N HIS A 247 -1.93 9.73 6.12
CA HIS A 247 -0.78 10.20 5.36
C HIS A 247 0.15 11.02 6.27
N TYR A 248 1.46 10.80 6.18
CA TYR A 248 2.46 11.38 7.08
C TYR A 248 2.42 12.92 7.19
N PHE A 249 1.98 13.64 6.16
CA PHE A 249 1.82 15.10 6.20
C PHE A 249 0.82 15.58 7.26
N ILE A 250 -0.05 14.72 7.75
CA ILE A 250 -1.19 15.08 8.60
C ILE A 250 -1.00 14.54 10.01
N ALA A 251 -0.23 13.47 10.17
CA ALA A 251 -0.08 12.77 11.43
C ALA A 251 0.45 13.66 12.56
N ASN A 252 1.15 14.74 12.25
CA ASN A 252 1.77 15.66 13.22
C ASN A 252 0.87 16.83 13.62
N SER A 253 -0.32 16.99 13.03
CA SER A 253 -1.20 18.13 13.33
C SER A 253 -2.27 17.84 14.39
N PHE A 254 -2.46 16.55 14.76
CA PHE A 254 -3.45 16.13 15.76
C PHE A 254 -2.80 15.69 17.07
N ASP A 255 -3.32 16.17 18.20
CA ASP A 255 -2.79 15.80 19.53
C ASP A 255 -3.33 14.45 20.02
N PHE A 256 -2.59 13.39 19.72
CA PHE A 256 -2.89 12.03 20.17
C PHE A 256 -2.64 11.80 21.66
N LYS A 257 -1.94 12.71 22.37
CA LYS A 257 -1.65 12.53 23.81
C LYS A 257 -2.90 12.43 24.67
N LYS A 258 -3.95 13.18 24.28
CA LYS A 258 -5.26 13.11 24.92
C LYS A 258 -5.83 11.69 24.93
N TYR A 259 -5.51 10.87 23.93
CA TYR A 259 -6.04 9.53 23.72
C TYR A 259 -5.04 8.42 24.07
N SER A 260 -4.01 8.75 24.87
CA SER A 260 -2.99 7.77 25.27
C SER A 260 -3.60 6.49 25.87
N GLY A 261 -3.11 5.33 25.43
CA GLY A 261 -3.64 4.02 25.82
C GLY A 261 -4.92 3.57 25.11
N TYR A 262 -5.51 4.42 24.25
CA TYR A 262 -6.70 4.13 23.47
C TYR A 262 -6.51 4.33 21.96
N VAL A 263 -5.81 5.40 21.53
CA VAL A 263 -5.43 5.63 20.13
C VAL A 263 -3.91 5.71 20.04
N LEU A 264 -3.34 4.89 19.16
CA LEU A 264 -1.91 4.89 18.84
C LEU A 264 -1.72 5.41 17.42
N ASN A 265 -0.96 6.50 17.26
CA ASN A 265 -0.56 6.98 15.95
C ASN A 265 0.55 6.09 15.35
N VAL A 266 0.23 5.39 14.27
CA VAL A 266 1.14 4.50 13.53
C VAL A 266 1.39 4.97 12.09
N SER A 267 1.20 6.26 11.84
CA SER A 267 1.32 6.83 10.49
C SER A 267 2.73 6.73 9.92
N GLU A 268 3.75 6.73 10.79
CA GLU A 268 5.17 6.60 10.40
C GLU A 268 5.67 5.15 10.40
N TYR A 269 4.82 4.17 10.76
CA TYR A 269 5.20 2.76 10.73
C TYR A 269 5.45 2.30 9.29
N ASP A 270 6.57 1.63 9.03
CA ASP A 270 7.05 1.35 7.67
C ASP A 270 6.09 0.46 6.88
N ASP A 271 5.78 -0.72 7.39
CA ASP A 271 5.04 -1.73 6.63
C ASP A 271 3.59 -1.88 7.11
N ILE A 272 2.67 -1.48 6.28
CA ILE A 272 1.23 -1.57 6.59
C ILE A 272 0.77 -3.03 6.77
N ASN A 273 1.45 -4.01 6.18
CA ASN A 273 1.09 -5.41 6.32
C ASN A 273 1.24 -5.90 7.77
N ASP A 274 2.25 -5.40 8.50
CA ASP A 274 2.41 -5.69 9.92
C ASP A 274 1.21 -5.18 10.72
N LEU A 275 0.69 -4.00 10.37
CA LEU A 275 -0.50 -3.43 10.99
C LEU A 275 -1.77 -4.22 10.63
N TYR A 276 -1.88 -4.71 9.40
CA TYR A 276 -2.98 -5.59 9.01
C TYR A 276 -2.99 -6.89 9.83
N LEU A 277 -1.82 -7.51 9.99
CA LEU A 277 -1.68 -8.79 10.72
C LEU A 277 -2.17 -8.70 12.17
N ILE A 278 -1.87 -7.59 12.86
CA ILE A 278 -2.26 -7.38 14.26
C ILE A 278 -3.65 -6.80 14.45
N SER A 279 -4.34 -6.37 13.39
CA SER A 279 -5.63 -5.69 13.47
C SER A 279 -6.80 -6.66 13.26
N ASP A 280 -7.77 -6.61 14.13
CA ASP A 280 -8.99 -7.44 14.09
C ASP A 280 -10.10 -6.81 13.24
N ILE A 281 -10.11 -5.48 13.11
CA ILE A 281 -11.13 -4.70 12.39
C ILE A 281 -10.43 -3.59 11.60
N LEU A 282 -10.90 -3.33 10.37
CA LEU A 282 -10.49 -2.16 9.59
C LEU A 282 -11.62 -1.14 9.51
N ILE A 283 -11.32 0.12 9.81
CA ILE A 283 -12.16 1.28 9.45
C ILE A 283 -11.40 2.06 8.39
N THR A 284 -12.03 2.31 7.26
CA THR A 284 -11.43 3.11 6.18
C THR A 284 -12.53 3.85 5.41
N ASP A 285 -12.12 4.68 4.47
CA ASP A 285 -13.04 5.41 3.59
C ASP A 285 -12.76 5.09 2.11
N TYR A 286 -12.01 5.93 1.39
CA TYR A 286 -11.70 5.78 -0.05
C TYR A 286 -10.29 5.26 -0.30
N SER A 287 -9.60 4.76 0.73
CA SER A 287 -8.28 4.16 0.61
C SER A 287 -8.35 2.77 0.00
N SER A 288 -7.34 2.37 -0.79
CA SER A 288 -7.22 1.02 -1.36
C SER A 288 -6.75 -0.05 -0.36
N VAL A 289 -6.51 0.30 0.89
CA VAL A 289 -6.04 -0.63 1.95
C VAL A 289 -6.97 -1.84 2.14
N PHE A 290 -8.25 -1.66 1.89
CA PHE A 290 -9.25 -2.72 2.07
C PHE A 290 -9.10 -3.90 1.09
N PHE A 291 -8.47 -3.70 -0.07
CA PHE A 291 -8.21 -4.83 -0.99
C PHE A 291 -7.23 -5.82 -0.39
N ASP A 292 -6.13 -5.32 0.20
CA ASP A 292 -5.13 -6.16 0.83
C ASP A 292 -5.67 -6.77 2.13
N TYR A 293 -6.32 -5.94 2.97
CA TYR A 293 -6.91 -6.39 4.23
C TYR A 293 -7.97 -7.48 4.06
N ALA A 294 -8.70 -7.47 2.94
CA ALA A 294 -9.72 -8.49 2.61
C ALA A 294 -9.16 -9.92 2.59
N ASN A 295 -7.86 -10.10 2.32
CA ASN A 295 -7.19 -11.41 2.35
C ASN A 295 -7.25 -12.05 3.75
N LEU A 296 -7.26 -11.26 4.82
CA LEU A 296 -7.35 -11.74 6.19
C LEU A 296 -8.76 -12.23 6.59
N LYS A 297 -9.76 -11.96 5.76
CA LYS A 297 -11.18 -12.31 6.02
C LYS A 297 -11.67 -11.79 7.38
N ARG A 298 -11.28 -10.55 7.71
CA ARG A 298 -11.69 -9.83 8.92
C ARG A 298 -12.69 -8.72 8.59
N PRO A 299 -13.49 -8.22 9.57
CA PRO A 299 -14.49 -7.20 9.32
C PRO A 299 -13.91 -5.85 8.89
N MET A 300 -14.62 -5.18 7.99
CA MET A 300 -14.28 -3.86 7.48
C MET A 300 -15.49 -2.93 7.56
N LEU A 301 -15.28 -1.68 7.98
CA LEU A 301 -16.26 -0.61 8.03
C LEU A 301 -15.82 0.51 7.08
N PHE A 302 -16.70 0.94 6.18
CA PHE A 302 -16.43 1.98 5.19
C PHE A 302 -17.11 3.29 5.63
N TYR A 303 -16.34 4.18 6.25
CA TYR A 303 -16.83 5.44 6.80
C TYR A 303 -16.79 6.56 5.76
N HIS A 304 -17.82 6.64 4.93
CA HIS A 304 -17.98 7.57 3.82
C HIS A 304 -18.80 8.81 4.23
N TYR A 305 -18.36 9.54 5.26
CA TYR A 305 -19.07 10.69 5.83
C TYR A 305 -19.27 11.87 4.87
N ASP A 306 -18.43 11.96 3.84
CA ASP A 306 -18.39 13.04 2.84
C ASP A 306 -18.54 12.51 1.38
N LEU A 307 -19.24 11.38 1.18
CA LEU A 307 -19.30 10.66 -0.10
C LEU A 307 -19.66 11.52 -1.30
N GLU A 308 -20.69 12.35 -1.18
CA GLU A 308 -21.15 13.21 -2.29
C GLU A 308 -20.12 14.31 -2.62
N GLU A 309 -19.48 14.90 -1.61
CA GLU A 309 -18.44 15.88 -1.82
C GLU A 309 -17.19 15.25 -2.45
N TYR A 310 -16.77 14.09 -1.93
CA TYR A 310 -15.59 13.39 -2.41
C TYR A 310 -15.74 13.00 -3.88
N LYS A 311 -16.86 12.38 -4.25
CA LYS A 311 -17.17 11.96 -5.60
C LYS A 311 -17.22 13.11 -6.61
N ASN A 312 -17.81 14.24 -6.21
CA ASN A 312 -18.04 15.37 -7.12
C ASN A 312 -16.83 16.30 -7.26
N LYS A 313 -15.96 16.38 -6.23
CA LYS A 313 -14.89 17.38 -6.20
C LYS A 313 -13.48 16.80 -6.29
N MET A 314 -13.29 15.48 -5.99
CA MET A 314 -11.94 14.94 -5.87
C MET A 314 -11.60 13.88 -6.92
N ARG A 315 -12.16 12.70 -6.85
CA ARG A 315 -11.84 11.62 -7.81
C ARG A 315 -13.00 10.64 -7.94
N ASP A 316 -13.28 10.24 -9.18
CA ASP A 316 -14.23 9.18 -9.49
C ASP A 316 -13.65 7.78 -9.16
N PHE A 317 -14.53 6.79 -9.05
CA PHE A 317 -14.20 5.42 -8.69
C PHE A 317 -14.34 4.48 -9.88
N TYR A 318 -13.60 3.37 -9.88
CA TYR A 318 -13.74 2.32 -10.90
C TYR A 318 -14.99 1.46 -10.70
N PHE A 319 -15.58 1.46 -9.50
CA PHE A 319 -16.84 0.77 -9.19
C PHE A 319 -17.57 1.41 -8.01
N GLY A 320 -18.86 1.12 -7.91
CA GLY A 320 -19.71 1.70 -6.87
C GLY A 320 -19.58 1.03 -5.51
N THR A 321 -20.07 1.71 -4.47
CA THR A 321 -20.01 1.28 -3.07
C THR A 321 -20.74 -0.03 -2.78
N ALA A 322 -21.71 -0.43 -3.62
CA ALA A 322 -22.44 -1.70 -3.50
C ALA A 322 -21.54 -2.96 -3.59
N MET A 323 -20.31 -2.82 -4.11
CA MET A 323 -19.35 -3.92 -4.20
C MET A 323 -18.41 -3.99 -2.99
N LEU A 324 -18.48 -3.07 -2.05
CA LEU A 324 -17.63 -3.08 -0.87
C LEU A 324 -18.02 -4.23 0.07
N PRO A 325 -17.05 -4.94 0.66
CA PRO A 325 -17.29 -6.15 1.44
C PRO A 325 -17.61 -5.86 2.92
N GLY A 326 -18.30 -4.77 3.21
CA GLY A 326 -18.69 -4.34 4.54
C GLY A 326 -19.71 -3.21 4.49
N PRO A 327 -20.23 -2.75 5.63
CA PRO A 327 -21.20 -1.66 5.68
C PRO A 327 -20.58 -0.32 5.25
N VAL A 328 -21.32 0.42 4.41
CA VAL A 328 -21.03 1.81 4.07
C VAL A 328 -21.79 2.71 5.05
N ILE A 329 -21.06 3.56 5.73
CA ILE A 329 -21.52 4.32 6.90
C ILE A 329 -21.24 5.80 6.64
N GLN A 330 -22.22 6.67 6.92
CA GLN A 330 -22.11 8.11 6.66
C GLN A 330 -22.18 8.98 7.93
N THR A 331 -22.52 8.39 9.09
CA THR A 331 -22.63 9.15 10.34
C THR A 331 -21.87 8.47 11.46
N GLN A 332 -21.36 9.27 12.40
CA GLN A 332 -20.66 8.79 13.60
C GLN A 332 -21.52 7.77 14.39
N GLU A 333 -22.79 8.08 14.62
CA GLU A 333 -23.72 7.19 15.36
C GLU A 333 -23.85 5.80 14.71
N LYS A 334 -23.94 5.74 13.36
CA LYS A 334 -23.97 4.47 12.64
C LYS A 334 -22.65 3.73 12.73
N LEU A 335 -21.51 4.45 12.70
CA LEU A 335 -20.19 3.86 12.87
C LEU A 335 -20.06 3.18 14.24
N GLU A 336 -20.46 3.88 15.29
CA GLU A 336 -20.44 3.36 16.65
C GLU A 336 -21.34 2.13 16.82
N ASN A 337 -22.55 2.18 16.28
CA ASN A 337 -23.49 1.07 16.33
C ASN A 337 -22.98 -0.18 15.59
N GLU A 338 -22.41 -0.03 14.39
CA GLU A 338 -21.86 -1.17 13.62
C GLU A 338 -20.57 -1.70 14.27
N LEU A 339 -19.68 -0.80 14.73
CA LEU A 339 -18.47 -1.22 15.44
C LEU A 339 -18.83 -1.98 16.72
N ASN A 340 -19.78 -1.51 17.52
CA ASN A 340 -20.20 -2.18 18.75
C ASN A 340 -20.76 -3.58 18.47
N LYS A 341 -21.56 -3.77 17.39
CA LYS A 341 -22.05 -5.11 16.99
C LYS A 341 -20.89 -6.06 16.69
N ILE A 342 -19.91 -5.59 15.94
CA ILE A 342 -18.71 -6.38 15.58
C ILE A 342 -17.92 -6.75 16.84
N LEU A 343 -17.66 -5.77 17.71
CA LEU A 343 -16.93 -6.00 18.96
C LEU A 343 -17.67 -7.00 19.87
N GLN A 344 -19.00 -6.90 19.98
CA GLN A 344 -19.80 -7.85 20.75
C GLN A 344 -19.75 -9.27 20.20
N ASP A 345 -19.72 -9.43 18.87
CA ASP A 345 -19.60 -10.73 18.23
C ASP A 345 -18.19 -11.34 18.49
N ILE A 346 -17.13 -10.54 18.30
CA ILE A 346 -15.75 -10.98 18.59
C ILE A 346 -15.58 -11.37 20.07
N ARG A 347 -16.13 -10.59 21.02
CA ARG A 347 -16.09 -10.90 22.46
C ARG A 347 -16.77 -12.23 22.82
N LYS A 348 -17.71 -12.66 21.99
CA LYS A 348 -18.39 -13.97 22.12
C LYS A 348 -17.71 -15.10 21.36
N GLY A 349 -16.54 -14.84 20.76
CA GLY A 349 -15.79 -15.81 19.95
C GLY A 349 -16.23 -15.90 18.49
N GLY A 350 -17.05 -14.95 18.01
CA GLY A 350 -17.42 -14.85 16.61
C GLY A 350 -16.34 -14.20 15.75
N SER A 351 -16.51 -14.25 14.42
CA SER A 351 -15.55 -13.69 13.44
C SER A 351 -15.67 -12.17 13.26
N GLY A 352 -16.72 -11.53 13.78
CA GLY A 352 -17.07 -10.15 13.51
C GLY A 352 -17.63 -9.88 12.10
N LEU A 353 -17.61 -10.85 11.20
CA LEU A 353 -18.06 -10.67 9.80
C LEU A 353 -19.57 -10.51 9.67
N LEU A 354 -20.34 -11.06 10.62
CA LEU A 354 -21.79 -10.99 10.65
C LEU A 354 -22.39 -11.44 9.30
N LYS A 355 -23.21 -10.58 8.68
CA LYS A 355 -23.85 -10.86 7.38
C LYS A 355 -22.94 -10.63 6.16
N TYR A 356 -21.72 -10.12 6.35
CA TYR A 356 -20.85 -9.70 5.25
C TYR A 356 -19.91 -10.78 4.73
N GLU A 357 -19.85 -11.96 5.32
CA GLU A 357 -18.96 -13.05 4.92
C GLU A 357 -19.09 -13.43 3.42
N LYS A 358 -20.32 -13.55 2.94
CA LYS A 358 -20.56 -13.85 1.51
C LYS A 358 -20.07 -12.74 0.58
N ALA A 359 -20.28 -11.47 0.97
CA ALA A 359 -19.80 -10.32 0.21
C ALA A 359 -18.27 -10.29 0.17
N LEU A 360 -17.61 -10.55 1.29
CA LEU A 360 -16.15 -10.60 1.40
C LEU A 360 -15.55 -11.74 0.55
N ASN A 361 -16.15 -12.92 0.56
CA ASN A 361 -15.72 -14.04 -0.26
C ASN A 361 -15.88 -13.75 -1.77
N ALA A 362 -16.99 -13.13 -2.17
CA ALA A 362 -17.19 -12.70 -3.56
C ALA A 362 -16.21 -11.59 -3.97
N PHE A 363 -15.90 -10.67 -3.05
CA PHE A 363 -14.91 -9.63 -3.23
C PHE A 363 -13.51 -10.22 -3.48
N ASN A 364 -13.04 -11.13 -2.61
CA ASN A 364 -11.74 -11.78 -2.76
C ASN A 364 -11.65 -12.60 -4.06
N LYS A 365 -12.70 -13.31 -4.43
CA LYS A 365 -12.72 -14.05 -5.71
C LYS A 365 -12.51 -13.13 -6.92
N LYS A 366 -12.97 -11.87 -6.85
CA LYS A 366 -12.86 -10.91 -7.95
C LYS A 366 -11.55 -10.15 -7.95
N PHE A 367 -11.08 -9.68 -6.77
CA PHE A 367 -9.99 -8.74 -6.68
C PHE A 367 -8.67 -9.36 -6.22
N ASN A 368 -8.73 -10.49 -5.50
CA ASN A 368 -7.59 -11.18 -4.90
C ASN A 368 -7.51 -12.68 -5.29
N PRO A 369 -7.86 -13.09 -6.53
CA PRO A 369 -7.98 -14.49 -6.86
C PRO A 369 -6.67 -15.29 -6.84
N LEU A 370 -5.53 -14.59 -6.87
CA LEU A 370 -4.18 -15.16 -6.93
C LEU A 370 -3.38 -15.00 -5.63
N GLU A 371 -4.01 -14.47 -4.59
CA GLU A 371 -3.35 -14.25 -3.30
C GLU A 371 -3.42 -15.54 -2.46
N ASP A 372 -2.27 -16.20 -2.29
CA ASP A 372 -2.13 -17.50 -1.62
C ASP A 372 -0.82 -17.65 -0.84
N GLY A 373 -0.03 -16.57 -0.72
CA GLY A 373 1.26 -16.55 -0.03
C GLY A 373 2.48 -16.92 -0.89
N HIS A 374 2.30 -17.04 -2.22
CA HIS A 374 3.38 -17.41 -3.16
C HIS A 374 3.56 -16.41 -4.32
N SER A 375 3.06 -15.20 -4.19
CA SER A 375 3.11 -14.18 -5.24
C SER A 375 4.54 -13.69 -5.51
N ALA A 376 5.38 -13.59 -4.47
CA ALA A 376 6.79 -13.23 -4.61
C ALA A 376 7.56 -14.26 -5.43
N GLU A 377 7.38 -15.55 -5.13
CA GLU A 377 7.98 -16.66 -5.87
C GLU A 377 7.58 -16.61 -7.35
N ARG A 378 6.27 -16.51 -7.61
CA ARG A 378 5.75 -16.46 -8.99
C ARG A 378 6.28 -15.25 -9.78
N THR A 379 6.32 -14.09 -9.12
CA THR A 379 6.84 -12.86 -9.73
C THR A 379 8.32 -12.96 -10.03
N VAL A 380 9.13 -13.48 -9.10
CA VAL A 380 10.57 -13.67 -9.30
C VAL A 380 10.86 -14.64 -10.45
N LYS A 381 10.09 -15.72 -10.60
CA LYS A 381 10.23 -16.67 -11.72
C LYS A 381 9.94 -16.04 -13.10
N GLU A 382 9.14 -14.99 -13.16
CA GLU A 382 8.88 -14.25 -14.42
C GLU A 382 9.97 -13.21 -14.72
N ILE A 383 10.64 -12.71 -13.69
CA ILE A 383 11.70 -11.71 -13.85
C ILE A 383 13.04 -12.34 -14.24
N PHE A 384 13.40 -13.46 -13.57
CA PHE A 384 14.71 -14.10 -13.63
C PHE A 384 14.65 -15.54 -14.17
#